data_2962eb47f6d1300a00e46dc9f524b936
#
_entry.id   2962eb47f6d1300a00e46dc9f524b936
#
_cell.length_a   1.000
_cell.length_b   1.000
_cell.length_c   1.000
_cell.angle_alpha   90.00
_cell.angle_beta   90.00
_cell.angle_gamma   90.00
#
_symmetry.space_group_name_H-M   'P 1'
#
loop_
_entity.id
_entity.type
_entity.pdbx_description
1 polymer ?
#
loop_
_entity_poly.entity_id
_entity_poly.type
_entity_poly.pdbx_seq_one_letter_code
_entity_poly.pdbx_strand_id
1 'polypeptide(L)'
;MDPGAFAWPILVIAGLMEPMWVYTMGRSDSFRDMRWSALTVIIVIVDIYLLSLAMVPLGAGVAYAVWTGIGAVFTFLMGALVYRESVRPVRVLFIMLIIAGIVGLNLSTGGI
;
A
#
# COMPACT_ATOMS: atom_id res chain seq x y z
N MET A 1 26.20 2.16 0.09
CA MET A 1 24.95 1.58 0.52
C MET A 1 24.13 1.20 -0.70
N ASP A 2 23.69 -0.03 -0.76
CA ASP A 2 22.93 -0.52 -1.91
C ASP A 2 21.55 0.11 -1.91
N PRO A 3 21.15 0.86 -2.97
CA PRO A 3 19.79 1.39 -3.04
C PRO A 3 18.71 0.33 -2.90
N GLY A 4 18.98 -0.91 -3.33
CA GLY A 4 18.05 -2.02 -3.19
C GLY A 4 17.73 -2.38 -1.75
N ALA A 5 18.67 -2.10 -0.81
CA ALA A 5 18.48 -2.42 0.60
C ALA A 5 17.31 -1.64 1.23
N PHE A 6 16.97 -0.48 0.70
CA PHE A 6 15.88 0.35 1.23
C PHE A 6 14.58 0.21 0.45
N ALA A 7 14.59 -0.47 -0.71
CA ALA A 7 13.41 -0.54 -1.56
C ALA A 7 12.24 -1.25 -0.87
N TRP A 8 12.49 -2.38 -0.23
CA TRP A 8 11.44 -3.14 0.45
C TRP A 8 10.87 -2.40 1.67
N PRO A 9 11.71 -1.85 2.59
CA PRO A 9 11.17 -1.01 3.66
C PRO A 9 10.37 0.19 3.15
N ILE A 10 10.83 0.84 2.07
CA ILE A 10 10.11 1.96 1.46
C ILE A 10 8.75 1.50 0.96
N LEU A 11 8.67 0.33 0.30
CA LEU A 11 7.40 -0.20 -0.19
C LEU A 11 6.44 -0.55 0.94
N VAL A 12 6.94 -1.07 2.06
CA VAL A 12 6.08 -1.35 3.22
C VAL A 12 5.49 -0.05 3.76
N ILE A 13 6.30 0.98 3.92
CA ILE A 13 5.83 2.29 4.39
C ILE A 13 4.82 2.87 3.40
N ALA A 14 5.14 2.82 2.11
CA ALA A 14 4.25 3.34 1.07
C ALA A 14 2.92 2.59 1.03
N GLY A 15 2.97 1.26 1.18
CA GLY A 15 1.75 0.46 1.24
C GLY A 15 0.88 0.76 2.45
N LEU A 16 1.52 1.04 3.61
CA LEU A 16 0.80 1.46 4.81
C LEU A 16 0.13 2.82 4.65
N MET A 17 0.61 3.65 3.76
CA MET A 17 0.00 4.96 3.48
C MET A 17 -1.30 4.83 2.67
N GLU A 18 -1.50 3.73 1.95
CA GLU A 18 -2.73 3.55 1.16
C GLU A 18 -3.99 3.61 2.02
N PRO A 19 -4.14 2.84 3.11
CA PRO A 19 -5.32 2.99 3.94
C PRO A 19 -5.43 4.39 4.56
N MET A 20 -4.31 5.08 4.79
CA MET A 20 -4.33 6.45 5.32
C MET A 20 -5.02 7.40 4.36
N TRP A 21 -4.62 7.42 3.08
CA TRP A 21 -5.26 8.35 2.14
C TRP A 21 -6.64 7.86 1.70
N VAL A 22 -6.92 6.55 1.74
CA VAL A 22 -8.28 6.04 1.54
C VAL A 22 -9.20 6.57 2.64
N TYR A 23 -8.73 6.54 3.90
CA TYR A 23 -9.50 7.06 5.02
C TYR A 23 -9.77 8.57 4.88
N THR A 24 -8.72 9.35 4.60
CA THR A 24 -8.88 10.81 4.46
C THR A 24 -9.75 11.17 3.27
N MET A 25 -9.64 10.43 2.17
CA MET A 25 -10.49 10.63 1.02
C MET A 25 -11.95 10.35 1.35
N GLY A 26 -12.23 9.31 2.14
CA GLY A 26 -13.58 9.03 2.61
C GLY A 26 -14.15 10.15 3.48
N ARG A 27 -13.28 10.82 4.25
CA ARG A 27 -13.69 11.96 5.09
C ARG A 27 -13.83 13.26 4.30
N SER A 28 -13.31 13.31 3.08
CA SER A 28 -13.33 14.53 2.26
C SER A 28 -14.69 14.82 1.64
N ASP A 29 -15.64 13.92 1.75
CA ASP A 29 -16.99 14.07 1.17
C ASP A 29 -16.91 14.38 -0.33
N SER A 30 -16.27 13.48 -1.07
CA SER A 30 -16.04 13.63 -2.52
C SER A 30 -15.28 14.91 -2.85
N PHE A 31 -14.26 15.21 -2.03
CA PHE A 31 -13.38 16.39 -2.16
C PHE A 31 -14.09 17.73 -1.96
N ARG A 32 -15.22 17.71 -1.24
CA ARG A 32 -15.91 18.95 -0.86
C ARG A 32 -15.33 19.58 0.40
N ASP A 33 -14.84 18.75 1.34
CA ASP A 33 -14.18 19.23 2.56
C ASP A 33 -12.71 19.49 2.25
N MET A 34 -12.33 20.77 2.24
CA MET A 34 -10.99 21.18 1.80
C MET A 34 -9.87 20.66 2.71
N ARG A 35 -10.13 20.56 4.01
CA ARG A 35 -9.09 20.07 4.95
C ARG A 35 -8.75 18.63 4.69
N TRP A 36 -9.77 17.77 4.58
CA TRP A 36 -9.56 16.35 4.31
C TRP A 36 -9.06 16.11 2.89
N SER A 37 -9.53 16.91 1.93
CA SER A 37 -9.06 16.82 0.54
C SER A 37 -7.57 17.16 0.43
N ALA A 38 -7.14 18.25 1.08
CA ALA A 38 -5.73 18.65 1.08
C ALA A 38 -4.84 17.57 1.71
N LEU A 39 -5.27 17.00 2.83
CA LEU A 39 -4.53 15.95 3.50
C LEU A 39 -4.41 14.71 2.60
N THR A 40 -5.49 14.33 1.92
CA THR A 40 -5.48 13.21 0.99
C THR A 40 -4.46 13.43 -0.12
N VAL A 41 -4.48 14.60 -0.75
CA VAL A 41 -3.56 14.92 -1.85
C VAL A 41 -2.11 14.87 -1.37
N ILE A 42 -1.83 15.42 -0.20
CA ILE A 42 -0.47 15.41 0.36
C ILE A 42 0.01 13.97 0.58
N ILE A 43 -0.83 13.13 1.20
CA ILE A 43 -0.47 11.73 1.46
C ILE A 43 -0.24 10.97 0.15
N VAL A 44 -1.11 11.17 -0.84
CA VAL A 44 -0.97 10.49 -2.15
C VAL A 44 0.32 10.91 -2.84
N ILE A 45 0.66 12.20 -2.81
CA ILE A 45 1.89 12.68 -3.45
C ILE A 45 3.12 12.05 -2.79
N VAL A 46 3.17 12.02 -1.46
CA VAL A 46 4.28 11.40 -0.73
C VAL A 46 4.34 9.91 -1.02
N ASP A 47 3.18 9.24 -1.04
CA ASP A 47 3.09 7.81 -1.30
C ASP A 47 3.64 7.44 -2.69
N ILE A 48 3.22 8.19 -3.71
CA ILE A 48 3.69 7.96 -5.08
C ILE A 48 5.18 8.25 -5.20
N TYR A 49 5.67 9.28 -4.50
CA TYR A 49 7.10 9.58 -4.47
C TYR A 49 7.90 8.40 -3.90
N LEU A 50 7.44 7.82 -2.78
CA LEU A 50 8.09 6.66 -2.18
C LEU A 50 8.08 5.46 -3.13
N LEU A 51 6.96 5.22 -3.81
CA LEU A 51 6.86 4.18 -4.84
C LEU A 51 7.92 4.39 -5.92
N SER A 52 8.08 5.63 -6.38
CA SER A 52 9.04 5.93 -7.44
C SER A 52 10.49 5.62 -7.01
N LEU A 53 10.82 5.84 -5.74
CA LEU A 53 12.15 5.52 -5.23
C LEU A 53 12.41 4.01 -5.27
N ALA A 54 11.41 3.20 -4.97
CA ALA A 54 11.55 1.74 -4.97
C ALA A 54 11.58 1.17 -6.40
N MET A 55 11.00 1.86 -7.36
CA MET A 55 10.95 1.40 -8.75
C MET A 55 12.32 1.33 -9.39
N VAL A 56 13.26 2.19 -8.98
CA VAL A 56 14.58 2.23 -9.58
C VAL A 56 15.34 0.92 -9.36
N PRO A 57 15.52 0.43 -8.13
CA PRO A 57 16.22 -0.83 -7.91
C PRO A 57 15.42 -2.09 -8.23
N LEU A 58 14.10 -2.09 -8.04
CA LEU A 58 13.28 -3.29 -8.19
C LEU A 58 12.62 -3.42 -9.55
N GLY A 59 12.50 -2.34 -10.29
CA GLY A 59 11.71 -2.29 -11.52
C GLY A 59 10.26 -1.96 -11.23
N ALA A 60 9.58 -1.42 -12.25
CA ALA A 60 8.22 -0.93 -12.12
C ALA A 60 7.23 -2.05 -11.77
N GLY A 61 7.38 -3.22 -12.40
CA GLY A 61 6.45 -4.33 -12.21
C GLY A 61 6.44 -4.86 -10.79
N VAL A 62 7.63 -5.17 -10.25
CA VAL A 62 7.76 -5.69 -8.89
C VAL A 62 7.34 -4.63 -7.88
N ALA A 63 7.85 -3.39 -8.01
CA ALA A 63 7.55 -2.33 -7.07
C ALA A 63 6.04 -2.04 -7.02
N TYR A 64 5.40 -1.93 -8.18
CA TYR A 64 3.96 -1.66 -8.25
C TYR A 64 3.14 -2.81 -7.66
N ALA A 65 3.47 -4.06 -8.00
CA ALA A 65 2.75 -5.23 -7.50
C ALA A 65 2.84 -5.32 -5.98
N VAL A 66 4.03 -5.09 -5.41
CA VAL A 66 4.24 -5.13 -3.96
C VAL A 66 3.52 -3.98 -3.27
N TRP A 67 3.66 -2.76 -3.79
CA TRP A 67 2.99 -1.59 -3.24
C TRP A 67 1.47 -1.77 -3.22
N THR A 68 0.90 -2.18 -4.36
CA THR A 68 -0.53 -2.43 -4.48
C THR A 68 -0.98 -3.56 -3.54
N GLY A 69 -0.20 -4.65 -3.46
CA GLY A 69 -0.54 -5.77 -2.61
C GLY A 69 -0.50 -5.45 -1.13
N ILE A 70 0.55 -4.77 -0.67
CA ILE A 70 0.65 -4.34 0.74
C ILE A 70 -0.48 -3.37 1.06
N GLY A 71 -0.73 -2.40 0.17
CA GLY A 71 -1.83 -1.45 0.35
C GLY A 71 -3.17 -2.14 0.43
N ALA A 72 -3.41 -3.15 -0.42
CA ALA A 72 -4.65 -3.91 -0.41
C ALA A 72 -4.84 -4.66 0.92
N VAL A 73 -3.78 -5.29 1.45
CA VAL A 73 -3.85 -6.02 2.72
C VAL A 73 -4.20 -5.06 3.86
N PHE A 74 -3.50 -3.93 3.96
CA PHE A 74 -3.74 -2.99 5.06
C PHE A 74 -5.06 -2.24 4.90
N THR A 75 -5.49 -1.95 3.66
CA THR A 75 -6.81 -1.34 3.42
C THR A 75 -7.93 -2.33 3.78
N PHE A 76 -7.74 -3.61 3.47
CA PHE A 76 -8.68 -4.65 3.89
C PHE A 76 -8.80 -4.70 5.42
N LEU A 77 -7.67 -4.65 6.14
CA LEU A 77 -7.66 -4.63 7.60
C LEU A 77 -8.37 -3.39 8.14
N MET A 78 -8.10 -2.23 7.54
CA MET A 78 -8.79 -1.00 7.93
C MET A 78 -10.30 -1.12 7.69
N GLY A 79 -10.70 -1.68 6.54
CA GLY A 79 -12.12 -1.89 6.25
C GLY A 79 -12.80 -2.74 7.31
N ALA A 80 -12.14 -3.82 7.73
CA ALA A 80 -12.68 -4.71 8.76
C ALA A 80 -12.72 -4.06 10.14
N LEU A 81 -11.68 -3.33 10.51
CA LEU A 81 -11.52 -2.80 11.87
C LEU A 81 -12.18 -1.44 12.06
N VAL A 82 -12.06 -0.54 11.08
CA VAL A 82 -12.59 0.83 11.19
C VAL A 82 -13.99 0.92 10.64
N TYR A 83 -14.23 0.39 9.44
CA TYR A 83 -15.53 0.45 8.78
C TYR A 83 -16.42 -0.74 9.12
N ARG A 84 -15.92 -1.71 9.87
CA ARG A 84 -16.65 -2.90 10.29
C ARG A 84 -17.26 -3.67 9.13
N GLU A 85 -16.55 -3.70 8.01
CA GLU A 85 -16.96 -4.48 6.85
C GLU A 85 -16.90 -5.97 7.17
N SER A 86 -17.77 -6.76 6.54
CA SER A 86 -17.81 -8.20 6.79
C SER A 86 -16.53 -8.87 6.29
N VAL A 87 -16.00 -9.79 7.10
CA VAL A 87 -14.82 -10.58 6.74
C VAL A 87 -15.30 -11.98 6.36
N ARG A 88 -15.38 -12.22 5.05
CA ARG A 88 -15.77 -13.53 4.54
C ARG A 88 -14.56 -14.43 4.36
N PRO A 89 -14.70 -15.76 4.55
CA PRO A 89 -13.56 -16.66 4.37
C PRO A 89 -12.91 -16.56 3.00
N VAL A 90 -13.68 -16.34 1.93
CA VAL A 90 -13.14 -16.19 0.59
C VAL A 90 -12.26 -14.95 0.47
N ARG A 91 -12.61 -13.87 1.16
CA ARG A 91 -11.79 -12.64 1.17
C ARG A 91 -10.48 -12.88 1.89
N VAL A 92 -10.51 -13.60 3.00
CA VAL A 92 -9.30 -13.97 3.74
C VAL A 92 -8.39 -14.82 2.87
N LEU A 93 -8.95 -15.77 2.12
CA LEU A 93 -8.17 -16.61 1.21
C LEU A 93 -7.41 -15.75 0.20
N PHE A 94 -8.08 -14.82 -0.46
CA PHE A 94 -7.43 -13.98 -1.47
C PHE A 94 -6.40 -13.02 -0.85
N ILE A 95 -6.64 -12.53 0.36
CA ILE A 95 -5.64 -11.74 1.09
C ILE A 95 -4.40 -12.59 1.39
N MET A 96 -4.59 -13.84 1.78
CA MET A 96 -3.46 -14.74 2.01
C MET A 96 -2.69 -15.02 0.72
N LEU A 97 -3.37 -15.12 -0.42
CA LEU A 97 -2.71 -15.27 -1.71
C LEU A 97 -1.89 -14.03 -2.08
N ILE A 98 -2.39 -12.83 -1.78
CA ILE A 98 -1.64 -11.58 -1.98
C ILE A 98 -0.38 -11.59 -1.13
N ILE A 99 -0.49 -11.95 0.15
CA ILE A 99 0.65 -12.01 1.06
C ILE A 99 1.68 -13.04 0.54
N ALA A 100 1.23 -14.20 0.11
CA ALA A 100 2.10 -15.23 -0.45
C ALA A 100 2.83 -14.72 -1.68
N GLY A 101 2.14 -13.98 -2.56
CA GLY A 101 2.74 -13.37 -3.73
C GLY A 101 3.81 -12.34 -3.38
N ILE A 102 3.55 -11.51 -2.37
CA ILE A 102 4.53 -10.51 -1.91
C ILE A 102 5.78 -11.20 -1.37
N VAL A 103 5.61 -12.24 -0.55
CA VAL A 103 6.73 -13.03 -0.03
C VAL A 103 7.52 -13.66 -1.17
N GLY A 104 6.82 -14.24 -2.16
CA GLY A 104 7.46 -14.82 -3.33
C GLY A 104 8.28 -13.81 -4.11
N LEU A 105 7.74 -12.61 -4.33
CA LEU A 105 8.47 -11.53 -5.00
C LEU A 105 9.69 -11.08 -4.20
N ASN A 106 9.54 -10.97 -2.88
CA ASN A 106 10.66 -10.61 -2.01
C ASN A 106 11.80 -11.63 -2.16
N LEU A 107 11.47 -12.92 -2.10
CA LEU A 107 12.47 -13.97 -2.24
C LEU A 107 13.10 -13.98 -3.63
N SER A 108 12.32 -13.72 -4.67
CA SER A 108 12.82 -13.72 -6.06
C SER A 108 13.77 -12.57 -6.33
N THR A 109 13.68 -11.47 -5.57
CA THR A 109 14.59 -10.32 -5.70
C THR A 109 15.76 -10.38 -4.74
N GLY A 110 15.97 -11.51 -4.05
CA GLY A 110 17.07 -11.70 -3.12
C GLY A 110 16.74 -11.39 -1.67
N GLY A 111 15.49 -11.02 -1.40
CA GLY A 111 15.03 -10.67 -0.06
C GLY A 111 15.40 -9.24 0.34
N ILE A 112 15.16 -8.95 1.61
CA ILE A 112 15.48 -7.63 2.19
C ILE A 112 16.96 -7.53 2.52
#